data_27b38689041be3c851c4994e245a046a
#
_entry.id   27b38689041be3c851c4994e245a046a
#
_cell.length_a   1.000
_cell.length_b   1.000
_cell.length_c   1.000
_cell.angle_alpha   90.00
_cell.angle_beta   90.00
_cell.angle_gamma   90.00
#
_symmetry.space_group_name_H-M   'P 1'
#
loop_
_entity.id
_entity.type
_entity.pdbx_description
1 polymer ?
#
loop_
_entity_poly.entity_id
_entity_poly.type
_entity_poly.pdbx_seq_one_letter_code
_entity_poly.pdbx_strand_id
1 'polypeptide(L)'
;GFPADAIDQLSQATGLYGINDWHPVMHTLLEKLILTVIPQAGAITAVQMLLFTWLLTAILMIGYDSGIPLRRLTFLGAVIELLPNQALSASNVLKDFPFTLALLWGLYLLALLAMKKPQSRKFGFYVCLTVDIFLICTLRHNGVVPGLAVAVLCIVLTLKNHAALKWRPAVSALTAVVLLAVYKGPVFTALGVAPNGMSPYTTMMCAAGSCINKELPLSEESEQIMEKALPLEDWGEYYSRFVGHDPYYWDRPAGSEPYKISDITARDAFTVYLEALRKYPDVVIKDRLDGTDILWDVVQPPDSFNARSFNFVYTFSENTLPLDTSRLDRLDDGSYIKTAVPAKAYYSAANTPINSAADMLLWRTGAYLIAFWVLLLFWSKNRMGRLWWAALPMLANAAGSMLVLYHQSFRYVYFVQVSVLALLYITAAVKPHWNDAPQSRPANEIPDITPEKEDEHG
;
A
#
# COMPACT_ATOMS: atom_id res chain seq x y z
N GLY A 1 11.36 2.17 14.03
CA GLY A 1 12.61 1.84 13.33
C GLY A 1 12.93 2.81 12.23
N PHE A 2 14.23 2.98 11.96
CA PHE A 2 14.74 3.90 10.95
C PHE A 2 15.61 3.12 9.95
N PRO A 3 15.01 2.44 8.95
CA PRO A 3 15.76 1.82 7.87
C PRO A 3 16.40 2.90 6.96
N ALA A 4 17.32 2.50 6.06
CA ALA A 4 18.03 3.42 5.17
C ALA A 4 17.11 4.38 4.41
N ASP A 5 15.99 3.87 3.87
CA ASP A 5 14.96 4.69 3.19
C ASP A 5 14.41 5.81 4.10
N ALA A 6 14.19 5.51 5.39
CA ALA A 6 13.67 6.50 6.34
C ALA A 6 14.72 7.58 6.65
N ILE A 7 15.99 7.19 6.76
CA ILE A 7 17.10 8.13 6.99
C ILE A 7 17.22 9.08 5.81
N ASP A 8 17.15 8.54 4.58
CA ASP A 8 17.21 9.35 3.37
C ASP A 8 16.07 10.40 3.34
N GLN A 9 14.83 9.97 3.58
CA GLN A 9 13.68 10.88 3.60
C GLN A 9 13.74 11.91 4.73
N LEU A 10 14.15 11.50 5.94
CA LEU A 10 14.36 12.43 7.05
C LEU A 10 15.45 13.46 6.76
N SER A 11 16.53 13.06 6.09
CA SER A 11 17.60 13.97 5.68
C SER A 11 17.09 15.00 4.69
N GLN A 12 16.26 14.62 3.73
CA GLN A 12 15.60 15.54 2.81
C GLN A 12 14.59 16.45 3.57
N ALA A 13 13.78 15.87 4.46
CA ALA A 13 12.77 16.62 5.22
C ALA A 13 13.39 17.68 6.13
N THR A 14 14.56 17.40 6.70
CA THR A 14 15.31 18.33 7.55
C THR A 14 16.20 19.32 6.78
N GLY A 15 16.35 19.14 5.45
CA GLY A 15 17.11 20.04 4.59
C GLY A 15 18.62 19.78 4.60
N LEU A 16 19.07 18.61 5.01
CA LEU A 16 20.50 18.23 4.89
C LEU A 16 20.94 18.19 3.43
N TYR A 17 20.06 17.80 2.54
CA TYR A 17 20.24 17.90 1.09
C TYR A 17 18.90 18.12 0.37
N GLY A 18 18.95 18.39 -0.93
CA GLY A 18 17.78 18.70 -1.74
C GLY A 18 16.80 17.55 -1.84
N ILE A 19 15.53 17.88 -2.05
CA ILE A 19 14.48 16.89 -2.24
C ILE A 19 14.66 16.22 -3.61
N ASN A 20 14.61 14.89 -3.64
CA ASN A 20 14.61 14.10 -4.85
C ASN A 20 13.40 13.14 -4.90
N ASP A 21 13.05 12.65 -6.09
CA ASP A 21 11.91 11.73 -6.30
C ASP A 21 12.33 10.25 -6.24
N TRP A 22 13.45 9.92 -5.56
CA TRP A 22 13.82 8.52 -5.27
C TRP A 22 12.78 7.86 -4.38
N HIS A 23 12.42 8.56 -3.30
CA HIS A 23 11.27 8.23 -2.49
C HIS A 23 10.12 9.20 -2.78
N PRO A 24 8.85 8.80 -2.56
CA PRO A 24 7.71 9.67 -2.78
C PRO A 24 7.83 10.98 -2.01
N VAL A 25 7.94 12.09 -2.74
CA VAL A 25 8.12 13.45 -2.17
C VAL A 25 7.00 13.81 -1.20
N MET A 26 5.76 13.30 -1.39
CA MET A 26 4.65 13.56 -0.47
C MET A 26 4.95 13.06 0.95
N HIS A 27 5.58 11.91 1.11
CA HIS A 27 5.95 11.40 2.43
C HIS A 27 7.01 12.31 3.08
N THR A 28 8.04 12.71 2.34
CA THR A 28 9.05 13.68 2.79
C THR A 28 8.42 15.02 3.23
N LEU A 29 7.42 15.52 2.49
CA LEU A 29 6.71 16.75 2.85
C LEU A 29 5.86 16.59 4.12
N LEU A 30 5.23 15.43 4.32
CA LEU A 30 4.50 15.14 5.55
C LEU A 30 5.45 15.03 6.75
N GLU A 31 6.59 14.37 6.61
CA GLU A 31 7.64 14.34 7.63
C GLU A 31 8.11 15.74 7.97
N LYS A 32 8.43 16.57 6.97
CA LYS A 32 8.83 17.96 7.14
C LYS A 32 7.77 18.76 7.91
N LEU A 33 6.49 18.60 7.55
CA LEU A 33 5.39 19.27 8.23
C LEU A 33 5.32 18.89 9.71
N ILE A 34 5.40 17.59 10.04
CA ILE A 34 5.37 17.09 11.41
C ILE A 34 6.57 17.59 12.20
N LEU A 35 7.78 17.51 11.62
CA LEU A 35 9.03 17.94 12.26
C LEU A 35 9.11 19.45 12.45
N THR A 36 8.42 20.25 11.64
CA THR A 36 8.31 21.71 11.82
C THR A 36 7.51 22.05 13.10
N VAL A 37 6.53 21.20 13.47
CA VAL A 37 5.73 21.40 14.69
C VAL A 37 6.39 20.75 15.90
N ILE A 38 6.87 19.53 15.76
CA ILE A 38 7.55 18.76 16.81
C ILE A 38 8.85 18.21 16.23
N PRO A 39 10.01 18.84 16.52
CA PRO A 39 11.29 18.48 15.91
C PRO A 39 11.90 17.20 16.53
N GLN A 40 11.12 16.14 16.55
CA GLN A 40 11.52 14.81 17.05
C GLN A 40 11.02 13.74 16.11
N ALA A 41 11.87 12.83 15.67
CA ALA A 41 11.49 11.73 14.76
C ALA A 41 10.36 10.84 15.31
N GLY A 42 10.30 10.66 16.64
CA GLY A 42 9.21 9.96 17.31
C GLY A 42 7.82 10.58 17.09
N ALA A 43 7.73 11.87 16.75
CA ALA A 43 6.46 12.51 16.43
C ALA A 43 5.82 11.94 15.16
N ILE A 44 6.63 11.55 14.16
CA ILE A 44 6.13 10.92 12.93
C ILE A 44 5.45 9.59 13.28
N THR A 45 6.11 8.74 14.06
CA THR A 45 5.55 7.47 14.53
C THR A 45 4.27 7.70 15.35
N ALA A 46 4.26 8.69 16.25
CA ALA A 46 3.07 9.02 17.04
C ALA A 46 1.89 9.45 16.15
N VAL A 47 2.12 10.28 15.14
CA VAL A 47 1.08 10.67 14.17
C VAL A 47 0.58 9.47 13.39
N GLN A 48 1.47 8.58 12.93
CA GLN A 48 1.09 7.35 12.23
C GLN A 48 0.20 6.45 13.10
N MET A 49 0.56 6.23 14.36
CA MET A 49 -0.22 5.43 15.31
C MET A 49 -1.59 6.07 15.58
N LEU A 50 -1.65 7.39 15.79
CA LEU A 50 -2.91 8.10 16.00
C LEU A 50 -3.84 8.02 14.79
N LEU A 51 -3.31 8.16 13.57
CA LEU A 51 -4.08 8.01 12.34
C LEU A 51 -4.59 6.58 12.17
N PHE A 52 -3.77 5.58 12.49
CA PHE A 52 -4.21 4.18 12.44
C PHE A 52 -5.33 3.91 13.44
N THR A 53 -5.16 4.30 14.71
CA THR A 53 -6.18 4.16 15.77
C THR A 53 -7.48 4.86 15.37
N TRP A 54 -7.39 6.10 14.85
CA TRP A 54 -8.56 6.83 14.37
C TRP A 54 -9.30 6.08 13.27
N LEU A 55 -8.56 5.60 12.25
CA LEU A 55 -9.15 4.90 11.11
C LEU A 55 -9.72 3.53 11.52
N LEU A 56 -9.00 2.78 12.35
CA LEU A 56 -9.49 1.53 12.92
C LEU A 56 -10.78 1.75 13.71
N THR A 57 -10.80 2.79 14.55
CA THR A 57 -12.02 3.17 15.30
C THR A 57 -13.17 3.50 14.35
N ALA A 58 -12.93 4.28 13.29
CA ALA A 58 -13.97 4.61 12.29
C ALA A 58 -14.54 3.35 11.62
N ILE A 59 -13.70 2.38 11.30
CA ILE A 59 -14.13 1.09 10.74
C ILE A 59 -14.93 0.30 11.78
N LEU A 60 -14.46 0.22 13.02
CA LEU A 60 -15.14 -0.51 14.10
C LEU A 60 -16.51 0.10 14.45
N MET A 61 -16.66 1.42 14.31
CA MET A 61 -17.94 2.10 14.53
C MET A 61 -19.04 1.71 13.52
N ILE A 62 -18.70 1.13 12.37
CA ILE A 62 -19.69 0.50 11.48
C ILE A 62 -20.45 -0.61 12.23
N GLY A 63 -19.73 -1.40 13.04
CA GLY A 63 -20.35 -2.43 13.86
C GLY A 63 -21.15 -1.87 15.03
N TYR A 64 -20.74 -0.76 15.62
CA TYR A 64 -21.53 -0.06 16.63
C TYR A 64 -22.89 0.37 16.09
N ASP A 65 -22.91 0.99 14.91
CA ASP A 65 -24.15 1.33 14.17
C ASP A 65 -25.03 0.11 13.88
N SER A 66 -24.45 -1.09 13.87
CA SER A 66 -25.12 -2.37 13.64
C SER A 66 -25.46 -3.12 14.94
N GLY A 67 -25.33 -2.46 16.11
CA GLY A 67 -25.71 -2.99 17.41
C GLY A 67 -24.62 -3.80 18.15
N ILE A 68 -23.37 -3.82 17.66
CA ILE A 68 -22.27 -4.49 18.38
C ILE A 68 -21.90 -3.64 19.60
N PRO A 69 -21.85 -4.21 20.83
CA PRO A 69 -21.53 -3.46 22.03
C PRO A 69 -20.12 -2.84 22.01
N LEU A 70 -20.01 -1.58 22.43
CA LEU A 70 -18.76 -0.82 22.42
C LEU A 70 -17.61 -1.59 23.11
N ARG A 71 -17.89 -2.26 24.24
CA ARG A 71 -16.87 -3.08 24.96
C ARG A 71 -16.23 -4.15 24.06
N ARG A 72 -17.00 -4.80 23.18
CA ARG A 72 -16.46 -5.80 22.25
C ARG A 72 -15.61 -5.14 21.15
N LEU A 73 -16.04 -3.98 20.69
CA LEU A 73 -15.30 -3.21 19.68
C LEU A 73 -13.99 -2.68 20.21
N THR A 74 -13.97 -2.15 21.46
CA THR A 74 -12.74 -1.70 22.12
C THR A 74 -11.77 -2.86 22.31
N PHE A 75 -12.25 -4.02 22.74
CA PHE A 75 -11.42 -5.22 22.89
C PHE A 75 -10.83 -5.66 21.53
N LEU A 76 -11.64 -5.71 20.49
CA LEU A 76 -11.18 -6.07 19.13
C LEU A 76 -10.16 -5.06 18.60
N GLY A 77 -10.40 -3.76 18.79
CA GLY A 77 -9.46 -2.71 18.41
C GLY A 77 -8.12 -2.87 19.11
N ALA A 78 -8.14 -3.07 20.42
CA ALA A 78 -6.93 -3.31 21.20
C ALA A 78 -6.16 -4.56 20.74
N VAL A 79 -6.86 -5.66 20.44
CA VAL A 79 -6.23 -6.88 19.91
C VAL A 79 -5.55 -6.59 18.56
N ILE A 80 -6.22 -5.88 17.65
CA ILE A 80 -5.65 -5.57 16.33
C ILE A 80 -4.42 -4.66 16.48
N GLU A 81 -4.48 -3.61 17.28
CA GLU A 81 -3.36 -2.67 17.48
C GLU A 81 -2.16 -3.33 18.15
N LEU A 82 -2.39 -4.31 19.01
CA LEU A 82 -1.34 -5.04 19.70
C LEU A 82 -0.79 -6.23 18.92
N LEU A 83 -1.28 -6.54 17.73
CA LEU A 83 -0.65 -7.54 16.88
C LEU A 83 0.80 -7.11 16.57
N PRO A 84 1.80 -8.01 16.72
CA PRO A 84 3.21 -7.65 16.57
C PRO A 84 3.54 -6.99 15.24
N ASN A 85 3.03 -7.50 14.15
CA ASN A 85 3.24 -6.95 12.81
C ASN A 85 2.57 -5.58 12.60
N GLN A 86 1.43 -5.33 13.25
CA GLN A 86 0.74 -4.03 13.21
C GLN A 86 1.57 -2.98 13.97
N ALA A 87 1.90 -3.27 15.23
CA ALA A 87 2.67 -2.36 16.07
C ALA A 87 4.06 -2.05 15.48
N LEU A 88 4.74 -3.07 14.94
CA LEU A 88 6.04 -2.89 14.31
C LEU A 88 5.94 -2.09 12.99
N SER A 89 4.93 -2.34 12.16
CA SER A 89 4.72 -1.56 10.94
C SER A 89 4.40 -0.09 11.27
N ALA A 90 3.54 0.17 12.25
CA ALA A 90 3.19 1.52 12.69
C ALA A 90 4.36 2.26 13.34
N SER A 91 5.33 1.54 13.92
CA SER A 91 6.52 2.13 14.54
C SER A 91 7.65 2.45 13.56
N ASN A 92 7.57 2.00 12.32
CA ASN A 92 8.55 2.30 11.30
C ASN A 92 8.24 3.62 10.60
N VAL A 93 9.26 4.47 10.48
CA VAL A 93 9.16 5.71 9.71
C VAL A 93 9.43 5.39 8.24
N LEU A 94 8.41 4.85 7.58
CA LEU A 94 8.48 4.44 6.17
C LEU A 94 7.20 4.86 5.44
N LYS A 95 7.36 5.27 4.19
CA LYS A 95 6.25 5.60 3.27
C LYS A 95 5.19 4.52 3.13
N ASP A 96 5.56 3.26 3.40
CA ASP A 96 4.67 2.10 3.22
C ASP A 96 3.50 2.08 4.20
N PHE A 97 3.71 2.55 5.44
CA PHE A 97 2.66 2.59 6.43
C PHE A 97 1.62 3.69 6.16
N PRO A 98 1.98 4.98 5.95
CA PRO A 98 1.03 6.01 5.54
C PRO A 98 0.29 5.67 4.24
N PHE A 99 0.96 5.03 3.29
CA PHE A 99 0.31 4.55 2.07
C PHE A 99 -0.74 3.47 2.37
N THR A 100 -0.43 2.53 3.27
CA THR A 100 -1.40 1.53 3.72
C THR A 100 -2.61 2.19 4.41
N LEU A 101 -2.38 3.24 5.20
CA LEU A 101 -3.47 4.01 5.82
C LEU A 101 -4.35 4.68 4.77
N ALA A 102 -3.77 5.23 3.71
CA ALA A 102 -4.55 5.81 2.61
C ALA A 102 -5.39 4.73 1.90
N LEU A 103 -4.82 3.56 1.57
CA LEU A 103 -5.58 2.45 0.99
C LEU A 103 -6.73 1.98 1.90
N LEU A 104 -6.50 1.92 3.21
CA LEU A 104 -7.50 1.55 4.20
C LEU A 104 -8.58 2.63 4.36
N TRP A 105 -8.20 3.90 4.25
CA TRP A 105 -9.16 5.01 4.25
C TRP A 105 -10.04 4.99 3.00
N GLY A 106 -9.46 4.77 1.82
CA GLY A 106 -10.20 4.55 0.59
C GLY A 106 -11.17 3.38 0.68
N LEU A 107 -10.73 2.25 1.24
CA LEU A 107 -11.58 1.10 1.55
C LEU A 107 -12.78 1.51 2.42
N TYR A 108 -12.55 2.23 3.52
CA TYR A 108 -13.59 2.71 4.43
C TYR A 108 -14.59 3.64 3.72
N LEU A 109 -14.09 4.64 2.96
CA LEU A 109 -14.96 5.56 2.22
C LEU A 109 -15.81 4.81 1.18
N LEU A 110 -15.22 3.89 0.43
CA LEU A 110 -15.94 3.09 -0.55
C LEU A 110 -16.92 2.11 0.10
N ALA A 111 -16.61 1.60 1.30
CA ALA A 111 -17.57 0.80 2.08
C ALA A 111 -18.79 1.62 2.49
N LEU A 112 -18.60 2.86 3.00
CA LEU A 112 -19.70 3.77 3.32
C LEU A 112 -20.58 4.06 2.10
N LEU A 113 -19.95 4.21 0.94
CA LEU A 113 -20.63 4.43 -0.34
C LEU A 113 -21.44 3.20 -0.76
N ALA A 114 -20.83 2.00 -0.68
CA ALA A 114 -21.47 0.72 -1.00
C ALA A 114 -22.67 0.43 -0.11
N MET A 115 -22.57 0.77 1.18
CA MET A 115 -23.63 0.63 2.17
C MET A 115 -24.69 1.74 2.10
N LYS A 116 -24.50 2.76 1.25
CA LYS A 116 -25.38 3.95 1.16
C LYS A 116 -25.56 4.68 2.50
N LYS A 117 -24.52 4.69 3.35
CA LYS A 117 -24.56 5.39 4.65
C LYS A 117 -24.84 6.88 4.46
N PRO A 118 -25.58 7.57 5.38
CA PRO A 118 -25.92 9.00 5.26
C PRO A 118 -24.70 9.90 5.08
N GLN A 119 -23.56 9.54 5.68
CA GLN A 119 -22.30 10.27 5.56
C GLN A 119 -21.84 10.40 4.10
N SER A 120 -22.05 9.37 3.26
CA SER A 120 -21.69 9.36 1.85
C SER A 120 -22.47 10.37 0.98
N ARG A 121 -23.48 11.03 1.53
CA ARG A 121 -24.26 12.09 0.85
C ARG A 121 -23.73 13.50 1.14
N LYS A 122 -22.89 13.68 2.15
CA LYS A 122 -22.37 14.98 2.60
C LYS A 122 -21.26 15.48 1.66
N PHE A 123 -21.14 16.79 1.50
CA PHE A 123 -20.07 17.40 0.71
C PHE A 123 -18.69 17.03 1.25
N GLY A 124 -18.47 17.11 2.56
CA GLY A 124 -17.20 16.77 3.19
C GLY A 124 -16.73 15.33 2.89
N PHE A 125 -17.64 14.38 2.66
CA PHE A 125 -17.29 13.03 2.23
C PHE A 125 -16.52 13.03 0.89
N TYR A 126 -16.96 13.84 -0.07
CA TYR A 126 -16.35 13.93 -1.40
C TYR A 126 -15.01 14.69 -1.36
N VAL A 127 -14.87 15.64 -0.44
CA VAL A 127 -13.56 16.25 -0.15
C VAL A 127 -12.60 15.19 0.39
N CYS A 128 -13.03 14.38 1.38
CA CYS A 128 -12.23 13.28 1.89
C CYS A 128 -11.86 12.28 0.78
N LEU A 129 -12.80 11.93 -0.10
CA LEU A 129 -12.53 11.01 -1.21
C LEU A 129 -11.52 11.60 -2.22
N THR A 130 -11.58 12.90 -2.50
CA THR A 130 -10.60 13.61 -3.33
C THR A 130 -9.20 13.55 -2.72
N VAL A 131 -9.10 13.90 -1.44
CA VAL A 131 -7.83 13.88 -0.69
C VAL A 131 -7.26 12.46 -0.64
N ASP A 132 -8.10 11.47 -0.41
CA ASP A 132 -7.69 10.07 -0.33
C ASP A 132 -7.12 9.56 -1.67
N ILE A 133 -7.83 9.78 -2.80
CA ILE A 133 -7.32 9.42 -4.13
C ILE A 133 -5.97 10.11 -4.39
N PHE A 134 -5.84 11.39 -4.04
CA PHE A 134 -4.60 12.14 -4.19
C PHE A 134 -3.48 11.54 -3.33
N LEU A 135 -3.72 11.22 -2.06
CA LEU A 135 -2.74 10.60 -1.16
C LEU A 135 -2.32 9.20 -1.64
N ILE A 136 -3.27 8.37 -2.08
CA ILE A 136 -2.95 7.07 -2.68
C ILE A 136 -1.99 7.24 -3.85
N CYS A 137 -2.24 8.20 -4.77
CA CYS A 137 -1.38 8.44 -5.92
C CYS A 137 0.01 9.01 -5.58
N THR A 138 0.18 9.65 -4.41
CA THR A 138 1.38 10.44 -4.11
C THR A 138 2.26 9.87 -3.00
N LEU A 139 1.74 8.99 -2.13
CA LEU A 139 2.49 8.37 -1.04
C LEU A 139 3.39 7.19 -1.47
N ARG A 140 3.15 6.63 -2.66
CA ARG A 140 4.03 5.64 -3.31
C ARG A 140 4.00 5.83 -4.83
N HIS A 141 5.10 5.51 -5.51
CA HIS A 141 5.16 5.60 -6.97
C HIS A 141 4.16 4.65 -7.66
N ASN A 142 4.03 3.41 -7.18
CA ASN A 142 3.04 2.45 -7.65
C ASN A 142 1.60 2.77 -7.18
N GLY A 143 1.42 3.72 -6.28
CA GLY A 143 0.12 4.18 -5.79
C GLY A 143 -0.78 4.81 -6.86
N VAL A 144 -0.20 5.22 -7.98
CA VAL A 144 -0.97 5.72 -9.13
C VAL A 144 -1.96 4.66 -9.65
N VAL A 145 -1.60 3.37 -9.63
CA VAL A 145 -2.47 2.29 -10.10
C VAL A 145 -3.75 2.18 -9.25
N PRO A 146 -3.68 1.99 -7.92
CA PRO A 146 -4.89 1.95 -7.08
C PRO A 146 -5.64 3.27 -7.05
N GLY A 147 -4.96 4.42 -7.06
CA GLY A 147 -5.61 5.73 -7.06
C GLY A 147 -6.43 5.97 -8.34
N LEU A 148 -5.88 5.65 -9.51
CA LEU A 148 -6.62 5.71 -10.78
C LEU A 148 -7.76 4.69 -10.83
N ALA A 149 -7.59 3.49 -10.28
CA ALA A 149 -8.67 2.50 -10.21
C ALA A 149 -9.87 3.04 -9.40
N VAL A 150 -9.62 3.69 -8.26
CA VAL A 150 -10.66 4.36 -7.46
C VAL A 150 -11.30 5.51 -8.23
N ALA A 151 -10.49 6.33 -8.93
CA ALA A 151 -10.99 7.44 -9.74
C ALA A 151 -11.90 6.93 -10.87
N VAL A 152 -11.50 5.88 -11.59
CA VAL A 152 -12.31 5.23 -12.63
C VAL A 152 -13.61 4.67 -12.04
N LEU A 153 -13.57 4.01 -10.88
CA LEU A 153 -14.79 3.57 -10.21
C LEU A 153 -15.74 4.74 -9.93
N CYS A 154 -15.24 5.86 -9.42
CA CYS A 154 -16.03 7.06 -9.16
C CYS A 154 -16.72 7.60 -10.43
N ILE A 155 -16.02 7.61 -11.56
CA ILE A 155 -16.56 8.00 -12.86
C ILE A 155 -17.65 7.00 -13.31
N VAL A 156 -17.38 5.69 -13.22
CA VAL A 156 -18.34 4.64 -13.60
C VAL A 156 -19.60 4.70 -12.74
N LEU A 157 -19.48 4.94 -11.43
CA LEU A 157 -20.61 5.11 -10.54
C LEU A 157 -21.47 6.33 -10.89
N THR A 158 -20.83 7.40 -11.35
CA THR A 158 -21.54 8.60 -11.86
C THR A 158 -22.28 8.31 -13.14
N LEU A 159 -21.62 7.66 -14.12
CA LEU A 159 -22.20 7.35 -15.45
C LEU A 159 -23.34 6.33 -15.36
N LYS A 160 -23.28 5.38 -14.44
CA LYS A 160 -24.38 4.41 -14.20
C LYS A 160 -25.59 5.00 -13.50
N ASN A 161 -25.64 6.33 -13.38
CA ASN A 161 -26.80 7.08 -12.90
C ASN A 161 -27.32 6.59 -11.55
N HIS A 162 -26.42 6.34 -10.61
CA HIS A 162 -26.81 6.15 -9.22
C HIS A 162 -27.38 7.49 -8.71
N ALA A 163 -28.67 7.69 -8.93
CA ALA A 163 -29.39 8.97 -8.77
C ALA A 163 -29.11 9.69 -7.43
N ALA A 164 -28.75 8.95 -6.38
CA ALA A 164 -28.38 9.50 -5.08
C ALA A 164 -27.01 10.20 -5.06
N LEU A 165 -26.09 9.86 -5.97
CA LEU A 165 -24.70 10.34 -5.96
C LEU A 165 -24.49 11.50 -6.94
N LYS A 166 -25.31 11.61 -7.98
CA LYS A 166 -25.19 12.61 -9.05
C LYS A 166 -23.75 12.63 -9.61
N TRP A 167 -23.21 13.82 -9.89
CA TRP A 167 -21.89 14.07 -10.47
C TRP A 167 -20.74 14.08 -9.44
N ARG A 168 -21.04 14.05 -8.14
CA ARG A 168 -20.05 14.25 -7.05
C ARG A 168 -18.87 13.28 -7.07
N PRO A 169 -19.03 11.95 -7.28
CA PRO A 169 -17.88 11.05 -7.33
C PRO A 169 -16.94 11.37 -8.49
N ALA A 170 -17.49 11.69 -9.68
CA ALA A 170 -16.67 12.05 -10.83
C ALA A 170 -15.89 13.34 -10.59
N VAL A 171 -16.49 14.34 -9.96
CA VAL A 171 -15.79 15.58 -9.60
C VAL A 171 -14.67 15.30 -8.61
N SER A 172 -14.89 14.45 -7.58
CA SER A 172 -13.81 14.05 -6.68
C SER A 172 -12.64 13.43 -7.43
N ALA A 173 -12.91 12.50 -8.35
CA ALA A 173 -11.89 11.86 -9.16
C ALA A 173 -11.13 12.85 -10.06
N LEU A 174 -11.85 13.69 -10.79
CA LEU A 174 -11.24 14.70 -11.67
C LEU A 174 -10.42 15.73 -10.90
N THR A 175 -10.93 16.20 -9.75
CA THR A 175 -10.19 17.12 -8.89
C THR A 175 -8.91 16.47 -8.37
N ALA A 176 -8.94 15.21 -7.96
CA ALA A 176 -7.74 14.49 -7.53
C ALA A 176 -6.69 14.38 -8.65
N VAL A 177 -7.13 14.11 -9.90
CA VAL A 177 -6.23 14.08 -11.06
C VAL A 177 -5.62 15.46 -11.34
N VAL A 178 -6.42 16.54 -11.25
CA VAL A 178 -5.89 17.91 -11.40
C VAL A 178 -4.89 18.22 -10.29
N LEU A 179 -5.18 17.89 -9.04
CA LEU A 179 -4.24 18.07 -7.92
C LEU A 179 -2.95 17.29 -8.14
N LEU A 180 -3.03 16.08 -8.67
CA LEU A 180 -1.85 15.27 -9.02
C LEU A 180 -1.01 15.94 -10.10
N ALA A 181 -1.63 16.49 -11.14
CA ALA A 181 -0.93 17.22 -12.20
C ALA A 181 -0.25 18.49 -11.67
N VAL A 182 -0.94 19.26 -10.82
CA VAL A 182 -0.37 20.44 -10.15
C VAL A 182 0.80 20.03 -9.23
N TYR A 183 0.65 18.95 -8.51
CA TYR A 183 1.69 18.44 -7.62
C TYR A 183 2.95 18.00 -8.38
N LYS A 184 2.80 17.14 -9.40
CA LYS A 184 3.95 16.63 -10.19
C LYS A 184 4.57 17.68 -11.12
N GLY A 185 3.83 18.72 -11.49
CA GLY A 185 4.34 19.80 -12.33
C GLY A 185 4.78 21.03 -11.48
N PRO A 186 3.92 22.03 -11.29
CA PRO A 186 4.30 23.28 -10.63
C PRO A 186 4.92 23.13 -9.24
N VAL A 187 4.39 22.20 -8.39
CA VAL A 187 4.91 22.03 -7.02
C VAL A 187 6.31 21.40 -7.05
N PHE A 188 6.55 20.36 -7.87
CA PHE A 188 7.89 19.77 -8.01
C PHE A 188 8.90 20.80 -8.52
N THR A 189 8.52 21.59 -9.50
CA THR A 189 9.38 22.67 -10.04
C THR A 189 9.69 23.70 -8.96
N ALA A 190 8.70 24.15 -8.19
CA ALA A 190 8.88 25.16 -7.13
C ALA A 190 9.75 24.64 -5.97
N LEU A 191 9.72 23.33 -5.68
CA LEU A 191 10.54 22.70 -4.66
C LEU A 191 11.93 22.29 -5.17
N GLY A 192 12.20 22.42 -6.47
CA GLY A 192 13.47 21.98 -7.06
C GLY A 192 13.71 20.48 -6.93
N VAL A 193 12.64 19.67 -7.03
CA VAL A 193 12.72 18.22 -6.88
C VAL A 193 13.62 17.62 -7.96
N ALA A 194 14.72 16.98 -7.56
CA ALA A 194 15.58 16.26 -8.48
C ALA A 194 14.87 14.97 -8.99
N PRO A 195 15.04 14.61 -10.27
CA PRO A 195 14.43 13.40 -10.81
C PRO A 195 14.99 12.15 -10.12
N ASN A 196 14.16 11.08 -10.09
CA ASN A 196 14.59 9.78 -9.62
C ASN A 196 15.66 9.20 -10.57
N GLY A 197 16.82 8.82 -10.03
CA GLY A 197 17.87 8.15 -10.79
C GLY A 197 17.65 6.66 -11.04
N MET A 198 16.60 6.05 -10.43
CA MET A 198 16.29 4.64 -10.61
C MET A 198 15.47 4.41 -11.88
N SER A 199 15.88 3.47 -12.71
CA SER A 199 15.08 3.09 -13.87
C SER A 199 13.79 2.38 -13.44
N PRO A 200 12.61 2.82 -13.91
CA PRO A 200 11.35 2.13 -13.66
C PRO A 200 11.29 0.76 -14.34
N TYR A 201 12.25 0.45 -15.19
CA TYR A 201 12.30 -0.77 -16.00
C TYR A 201 13.09 -1.92 -15.36
N THR A 202 13.68 -1.71 -14.18
CA THR A 202 14.47 -2.71 -13.44
C THR A 202 13.79 -4.07 -13.40
N THR A 203 12.50 -4.10 -13.07
CA THR A 203 11.74 -5.36 -12.97
C THR A 203 11.63 -6.08 -14.31
N MET A 204 11.48 -5.34 -15.43
CA MET A 204 11.43 -5.92 -16.77
C MET A 204 12.78 -6.49 -17.19
N MET A 205 13.87 -5.78 -16.88
CA MET A 205 15.22 -6.24 -17.14
C MET A 205 15.56 -7.50 -16.32
N CYS A 206 15.17 -7.54 -15.03
CA CYS A 206 15.37 -8.73 -14.20
C CYS A 206 14.58 -9.94 -14.70
N ALA A 207 13.34 -9.73 -15.16
CA ALA A 207 12.55 -10.81 -15.76
C ALA A 207 13.21 -11.37 -17.03
N ALA A 208 13.82 -10.53 -17.86
CA ALA A 208 14.61 -10.97 -19.01
C ALA A 208 15.93 -11.62 -18.57
N GLY A 209 16.57 -11.11 -17.49
CA GLY A 209 17.78 -11.69 -16.87
C GLY A 209 17.57 -13.13 -16.41
N SER A 210 16.35 -13.53 -16.08
CA SER A 210 16.02 -14.93 -15.78
C SER A 210 16.27 -15.88 -16.95
N CYS A 211 16.18 -15.39 -18.18
CA CYS A 211 16.49 -16.17 -19.37
C CYS A 211 18.01 -16.36 -19.52
N ILE A 212 18.80 -15.29 -19.27
CA ILE A 212 20.26 -15.34 -19.32
C ILE A 212 20.78 -16.27 -18.23
N ASN A 213 20.27 -16.18 -17.01
CA ASN A 213 20.63 -17.09 -15.91
C ASN A 213 20.39 -18.58 -16.23
N LYS A 214 19.44 -18.86 -17.13
CA LYS A 214 19.16 -20.23 -17.60
C LYS A 214 19.85 -20.56 -18.94
N GLU A 215 20.79 -19.74 -19.38
CA GLU A 215 21.50 -19.92 -20.65
C GLU A 215 20.56 -20.02 -21.87
N LEU A 216 19.41 -19.33 -21.82
CA LEU A 216 18.43 -19.29 -22.90
C LEU A 216 18.77 -18.18 -23.88
N PRO A 217 18.96 -18.45 -25.20
CA PRO A 217 19.42 -17.46 -26.14
C PRO A 217 18.39 -16.38 -26.43
N LEU A 218 18.78 -15.13 -26.27
CA LEU A 218 18.08 -13.94 -26.75
C LEU A 218 18.63 -13.54 -28.12
N SER A 219 18.05 -12.54 -28.76
CA SER A 219 18.62 -11.95 -29.96
C SER A 219 19.86 -11.11 -29.61
N GLU A 220 20.75 -10.92 -30.57
CA GLU A 220 21.93 -10.10 -30.40
C GLU A 220 21.58 -8.66 -29.98
N GLU A 221 20.46 -8.10 -30.50
CA GLU A 221 19.94 -6.79 -30.06
C GLU A 221 19.59 -6.79 -28.56
N SER A 222 18.90 -7.82 -28.09
CA SER A 222 18.49 -7.93 -26.69
C SER A 222 19.69 -8.17 -25.77
N GLU A 223 20.64 -8.99 -26.18
CA GLU A 223 21.87 -9.20 -25.41
C GLU A 223 22.71 -7.92 -25.29
N GLN A 224 22.83 -7.14 -26.36
CA GLN A 224 23.50 -5.83 -26.32
C GLN A 224 22.78 -4.84 -25.40
N ILE A 225 21.44 -4.87 -25.36
CA ILE A 225 20.67 -4.03 -24.42
C ILE A 225 20.91 -4.49 -22.98
N MET A 226 20.90 -5.80 -22.73
CA MET A 226 21.16 -6.36 -21.40
C MET A 226 22.58 -6.01 -20.92
N GLU A 227 23.56 -6.06 -21.82
CA GLU A 227 24.95 -5.74 -21.54
C GLU A 227 25.18 -4.25 -21.23
N LYS A 228 24.37 -3.34 -21.81
CA LYS A 228 24.39 -1.92 -21.42
C LYS A 228 24.05 -1.72 -19.94
N ALA A 229 23.11 -2.50 -19.41
CA ALA A 229 22.68 -2.40 -18.02
C ALA A 229 23.67 -3.10 -17.09
N LEU A 230 24.14 -4.28 -17.49
CA LEU A 230 24.98 -5.17 -16.70
C LEU A 230 25.68 -6.17 -17.64
N PRO A 231 26.98 -6.51 -17.44
CA PRO A 231 27.63 -7.58 -18.18
C PRO A 231 26.82 -8.87 -18.18
N LEU A 232 26.78 -9.57 -19.31
CA LEU A 232 25.94 -10.78 -19.42
C LEU A 232 26.32 -11.86 -18.40
N GLU A 233 27.62 -11.98 -18.08
CA GLU A 233 28.10 -12.89 -17.05
C GLU A 233 27.57 -12.56 -15.67
N ASP A 234 27.48 -11.27 -15.33
CA ASP A 234 26.95 -10.78 -14.04
C ASP A 234 25.44 -11.09 -13.91
N TRP A 235 24.67 -11.07 -15.02
CA TRP A 235 23.29 -11.52 -15.00
C TRP A 235 23.16 -13.00 -14.61
N GLY A 236 24.08 -13.85 -15.06
CA GLY A 236 24.12 -15.26 -14.68
C GLY A 236 24.50 -15.46 -13.22
N GLU A 237 25.46 -14.68 -12.71
CA GLU A 237 26.00 -14.84 -11.36
C GLU A 237 25.11 -14.22 -10.28
N TYR A 238 24.61 -12.99 -10.49
CA TYR A 238 23.90 -12.23 -9.44
C TYR A 238 22.38 -12.25 -9.58
N TYR A 239 21.82 -12.93 -10.57
CA TYR A 239 20.38 -13.03 -10.69
C TYR A 239 19.76 -13.76 -9.49
N SER A 240 18.74 -13.14 -8.89
CA SER A 240 17.93 -13.76 -7.85
C SER A 240 16.46 -13.69 -8.23
N ARG A 241 15.78 -14.84 -8.26
CA ARG A 241 14.33 -14.91 -8.58
C ARG A 241 13.44 -14.25 -7.53
N PHE A 242 13.93 -14.06 -6.31
CA PHE A 242 13.18 -13.44 -5.21
C PHE A 242 13.55 -11.99 -4.96
N VAL A 243 14.65 -11.51 -5.54
CA VAL A 243 15.17 -10.16 -5.34
C VAL A 243 15.64 -9.58 -6.65
N GLY A 244 14.67 -9.02 -7.38
CA GLY A 244 14.92 -8.50 -8.72
C GLY A 244 15.86 -7.32 -8.82
N HIS A 245 16.37 -6.76 -7.72
CA HIS A 245 17.35 -5.67 -7.74
C HIS A 245 18.72 -6.06 -7.21
N ASP A 246 18.89 -7.28 -6.69
CA ASP A 246 20.19 -7.76 -6.16
C ASP A 246 21.30 -7.70 -7.20
N PRO A 247 21.08 -8.08 -8.47
CA PRO A 247 22.11 -7.92 -9.49
C PRO A 247 22.66 -6.50 -9.57
N TYR A 248 21.90 -5.49 -9.13
CA TYR A 248 22.24 -4.09 -9.25
C TYR A 248 22.84 -3.47 -8.00
N TYR A 249 22.60 -4.01 -6.79
CA TYR A 249 22.87 -3.24 -5.57
C TYR A 249 23.67 -3.96 -4.48
N TRP A 250 23.53 -5.26 -4.29
CA TRP A 250 23.94 -5.85 -3.01
C TRP A 250 25.11 -6.84 -3.06
N ASP A 251 25.26 -7.62 -4.12
CA ASP A 251 26.21 -8.74 -4.12
C ASP A 251 27.49 -8.50 -4.91
N ARG A 252 27.75 -7.26 -5.33
CA ARG A 252 28.96 -6.94 -6.10
C ARG A 252 30.17 -6.68 -5.22
N PRO A 253 31.35 -7.08 -5.69
CA PRO A 253 32.62 -6.73 -5.04
C PRO A 253 32.76 -5.21 -4.86
N ALA A 254 33.26 -4.79 -3.69
CA ALA A 254 33.56 -3.38 -3.45
C ALA A 254 34.52 -2.85 -4.52
N GLY A 255 34.14 -1.77 -5.20
CA GLY A 255 34.95 -1.17 -6.28
C GLY A 255 34.47 -1.54 -7.69
N SER A 256 33.42 -2.33 -7.86
CA SER A 256 32.77 -2.55 -9.16
C SER A 256 32.22 -1.25 -9.73
N GLU A 257 32.25 -1.08 -11.06
CA GLU A 257 31.65 0.07 -11.73
C GLU A 257 30.13 0.15 -11.42
N PRO A 258 29.60 1.37 -11.20
CA PRO A 258 28.17 1.53 -10.97
C PRO A 258 27.37 1.14 -12.21
N TYR A 259 26.20 0.56 -12.00
CA TYR A 259 25.32 0.18 -13.10
C TYR A 259 24.87 1.35 -13.93
N LYS A 260 24.77 1.12 -15.23
CA LYS A 260 24.24 2.07 -16.20
C LYS A 260 22.75 1.83 -16.52
N ILE A 261 21.98 1.34 -15.53
CA ILE A 261 20.56 1.11 -15.73
C ILE A 261 19.77 2.40 -16.07
N SER A 262 20.31 3.56 -15.69
CA SER A 262 19.81 4.87 -16.11
C SER A 262 19.84 5.07 -17.63
N ASP A 263 20.70 4.36 -18.32
CA ASP A 263 20.89 4.47 -19.77
C ASP A 263 19.92 3.58 -20.55
N ILE A 264 19.14 2.74 -19.85
CA ILE A 264 18.11 1.89 -20.44
C ILE A 264 16.84 2.72 -20.69
N THR A 265 16.46 2.82 -21.95
CA THR A 265 15.22 3.49 -22.34
C THR A 265 13.99 2.57 -22.17
N ALA A 266 12.79 3.17 -22.16
CA ALA A 266 11.55 2.40 -22.19
C ALA A 266 11.49 1.40 -23.35
N ARG A 267 11.95 1.85 -24.54
CA ARG A 267 11.97 1.02 -25.73
C ARG A 267 12.89 -0.19 -25.55
N ASP A 268 14.10 0.03 -25.03
CA ASP A 268 15.07 -1.04 -24.77
C ASP A 268 14.48 -2.09 -23.83
N ALA A 269 13.96 -1.67 -22.67
CA ALA A 269 13.37 -2.57 -21.70
C ALA A 269 12.17 -3.36 -22.25
N PHE A 270 11.28 -2.69 -23.00
CA PHE A 270 10.16 -3.37 -23.63
C PHE A 270 10.59 -4.34 -24.73
N THR A 271 11.61 -4.00 -25.53
CA THR A 271 12.16 -4.89 -26.57
C THR A 271 12.63 -6.20 -25.96
N VAL A 272 13.49 -6.14 -24.98
CA VAL A 272 14.05 -7.33 -24.31
C VAL A 272 12.99 -8.12 -23.56
N TYR A 273 12.14 -7.43 -22.78
CA TYR A 273 11.08 -8.08 -22.01
C TYR A 273 10.07 -8.81 -22.88
N LEU A 274 9.63 -8.17 -23.98
CA LEU A 274 8.65 -8.79 -24.89
C LEU A 274 9.26 -9.94 -25.70
N GLU A 275 10.53 -9.88 -26.06
CA GLU A 275 11.22 -11.01 -26.68
C GLU A 275 11.30 -12.19 -25.71
N ALA A 276 11.79 -11.94 -24.48
CA ALA A 276 11.88 -12.96 -23.44
C ALA A 276 10.51 -13.60 -23.14
N LEU A 277 9.46 -12.78 -23.01
CA LEU A 277 8.09 -13.24 -22.76
C LEU A 277 7.52 -14.06 -23.94
N ARG A 278 7.86 -13.73 -25.18
CA ARG A 278 7.38 -14.46 -26.37
C ARG A 278 8.11 -15.79 -26.57
N LYS A 279 9.43 -15.80 -26.34
CA LYS A 279 10.26 -17.00 -26.53
C LYS A 279 10.15 -17.98 -25.35
N TYR A 280 10.11 -17.43 -24.13
CA TYR A 280 10.20 -18.19 -22.89
C TYR A 280 9.15 -17.73 -21.85
N PRO A 281 7.84 -17.81 -22.19
CA PRO A 281 6.78 -17.27 -21.33
C PRO A 281 6.73 -17.94 -19.96
N ASP A 282 7.00 -19.21 -19.87
CA ASP A 282 7.06 -19.98 -18.63
C ASP A 282 8.15 -19.49 -17.69
N VAL A 283 9.32 -19.12 -18.22
CA VAL A 283 10.45 -18.60 -17.44
C VAL A 283 10.13 -17.20 -16.92
N VAL A 284 9.67 -16.30 -17.76
CA VAL A 284 9.35 -14.91 -17.42
C VAL A 284 8.17 -14.82 -16.46
N ILE A 285 7.13 -15.62 -16.68
CA ILE A 285 5.97 -15.65 -15.77
C ILE A 285 6.37 -16.25 -14.42
N LYS A 286 7.19 -17.32 -14.42
CA LYS A 286 7.68 -17.92 -13.18
C LYS A 286 8.55 -16.94 -12.38
N ASP A 287 9.43 -16.18 -13.03
CA ASP A 287 10.21 -15.11 -12.39
C ASP A 287 9.30 -14.12 -11.66
N ARG A 288 8.22 -13.67 -12.31
CA ARG A 288 7.27 -12.75 -11.69
C ARG A 288 6.49 -13.37 -10.55
N LEU A 289 6.10 -14.63 -10.66
CA LEU A 289 5.44 -15.36 -9.56
C LEU A 289 6.39 -15.55 -8.38
N ASP A 290 7.62 -16.00 -8.62
CA ASP A 290 8.63 -16.18 -7.57
C ASP A 290 8.97 -14.82 -6.90
N GLY A 291 9.19 -13.75 -7.70
CA GLY A 291 9.47 -12.40 -7.19
C GLY A 291 8.33 -11.76 -6.40
N THR A 292 7.13 -12.33 -6.45
CA THR A 292 5.93 -11.83 -5.75
C THR A 292 5.32 -12.84 -4.79
N ASP A 293 6.01 -13.94 -4.48
CA ASP A 293 5.46 -15.04 -3.66
C ASP A 293 4.98 -14.58 -2.29
N ILE A 294 5.63 -13.60 -1.67
CA ILE A 294 5.21 -13.01 -0.40
C ILE A 294 3.78 -12.46 -0.42
N LEU A 295 3.30 -12.05 -1.60
CA LEU A 295 1.95 -11.51 -1.77
C LEU A 295 0.89 -12.61 -1.77
N TRP A 296 1.14 -13.74 -2.44
CA TRP A 296 0.11 -14.74 -2.75
C TRP A 296 0.35 -16.11 -2.15
N ASP A 297 1.61 -16.49 -1.82
CA ASP A 297 1.91 -17.77 -1.22
C ASP A 297 1.73 -17.74 0.31
N VAL A 298 1.20 -18.83 0.86
CA VAL A 298 1.02 -19.03 2.30
C VAL A 298 2.31 -19.48 2.95
N VAL A 299 3.09 -20.27 2.22
CA VAL A 299 4.34 -20.89 2.69
C VAL A 299 5.52 -20.22 2.03
N GLN A 300 6.54 -19.86 2.81
CA GLN A 300 7.77 -19.33 2.24
C GLN A 300 8.57 -20.43 1.55
N PRO A 301 8.91 -20.28 0.25
CA PRO A 301 9.79 -21.22 -0.43
C PRO A 301 11.17 -21.33 0.27
N PRO A 302 11.85 -22.50 0.21
CA PRO A 302 13.11 -22.70 0.92
C PRO A 302 14.22 -21.70 0.59
N ASP A 303 14.27 -21.26 -0.68
CA ASP A 303 15.32 -20.35 -1.18
C ASP A 303 14.91 -18.88 -1.12
N SER A 304 13.68 -18.59 -0.63
CA SER A 304 13.15 -17.24 -0.52
C SER A 304 13.48 -16.66 0.84
N PHE A 305 13.47 -15.34 0.93
CA PHE A 305 13.56 -14.66 2.21
C PHE A 305 12.38 -13.69 2.37
N ASN A 306 12.08 -13.32 3.61
CA ASN A 306 11.11 -12.31 3.94
C ASN A 306 11.76 -11.25 4.83
N ALA A 307 12.03 -10.09 4.25
CA ALA A 307 12.52 -8.95 5.02
C ALA A 307 11.38 -8.40 5.89
N ARG A 308 11.38 -8.75 7.16
CA ARG A 308 10.40 -8.30 8.16
C ARG A 308 10.70 -6.89 8.69
N SER A 309 11.41 -6.07 7.95
CA SER A 309 11.64 -4.61 8.03
C SER A 309 11.97 -3.95 9.40
N PHE A 310 12.22 -4.69 10.45
CA PHE A 310 12.42 -4.12 11.80
C PHE A 310 13.81 -4.45 12.41
N ASN A 311 14.67 -5.13 11.65
CA ASN A 311 15.99 -5.52 12.16
C ASN A 311 17.10 -4.49 11.90
N PHE A 312 16.78 -3.35 11.26
CA PHE A 312 17.77 -2.36 10.91
C PHE A 312 17.58 -1.11 11.76
N VAL A 313 18.28 -1.05 12.88
CA VAL A 313 18.64 0.21 13.53
C VAL A 313 19.95 0.64 12.89
N TYR A 314 19.91 1.63 11.97
CA TYR A 314 21.12 2.29 11.52
C TYR A 314 21.60 3.22 12.63
N THR A 315 22.85 3.13 13.00
CA THR A 315 23.54 4.12 13.83
C THR A 315 23.56 5.44 13.09
N PHE A 316 22.91 6.45 13.67
CA PHE A 316 23.11 7.82 13.21
C PHE A 316 24.47 8.26 13.74
N SER A 317 25.39 8.64 12.86
CA SER A 317 26.54 9.40 13.32
C SER A 317 26.02 10.74 13.85
N GLU A 318 26.43 11.15 15.05
CA GLU A 318 25.96 12.33 15.78
C GLU A 318 25.95 13.65 14.98
N ASN A 319 26.57 13.68 13.80
CA ASN A 319 26.76 14.86 12.98
C ASN A 319 25.85 14.94 11.74
N THR A 320 24.92 14.01 11.50
CA THR A 320 24.27 13.89 10.20
C THR A 320 22.80 14.32 10.16
N LEU A 321 22.10 14.43 11.30
CA LEU A 321 20.73 14.92 11.31
C LEU A 321 20.57 16.07 12.34
N PRO A 322 19.94 17.19 12.00
CA PRO A 322 19.61 18.27 12.93
C PRO A 322 18.42 17.88 13.85
N LEU A 323 18.35 16.62 14.24
CA LEU A 323 17.38 16.07 15.15
C LEU A 323 18.10 15.66 16.43
N ASP A 324 17.43 15.76 17.57
CA ASP A 324 17.95 15.22 18.84
C ASP A 324 18.00 13.68 18.74
N THR A 325 19.13 13.19 18.27
CA THR A 325 19.40 11.75 18.13
C THR A 325 19.96 11.14 19.42
N SER A 326 20.25 11.93 20.44
CA SER A 326 20.87 11.48 21.70
C SER A 326 20.08 10.38 22.42
N ARG A 327 18.78 10.25 22.15
CA ARG A 327 17.94 9.17 22.65
C ARG A 327 17.93 7.94 21.73
N LEU A 328 18.37 8.06 20.48
CA LEU A 328 18.42 6.96 19.52
C LEU A 328 19.67 6.11 19.73
N ASP A 329 20.78 6.72 20.14
CA ASP A 329 22.04 6.01 20.42
C ASP A 329 21.87 4.99 21.56
N ARG A 330 20.96 5.25 22.50
CA ARG A 330 20.62 4.28 23.54
C ARG A 330 19.87 3.05 23.05
N LEU A 331 19.32 3.09 21.84
CA LEU A 331 18.64 1.94 21.22
C LEU A 331 19.63 1.00 20.54
N ASP A 332 20.78 1.53 20.17
CA ASP A 332 21.79 0.80 19.38
C ASP A 332 22.59 -0.22 20.22
N ASP A 333 22.79 0.05 21.50
CA ASP A 333 23.48 -0.89 22.41
C ASP A 333 22.58 -2.08 22.83
N GLY A 334 21.33 -2.13 22.37
CA GLY A 334 20.32 -3.13 22.74
C GLY A 334 19.90 -3.08 24.22
N SER A 335 20.34 -2.09 24.99
CA SER A 335 20.05 -1.95 26.42
C SER A 335 18.56 -1.70 26.67
N TYR A 336 17.93 -0.91 25.80
CA TYR A 336 16.50 -0.60 25.89
C TYR A 336 15.63 -1.85 25.68
N ILE A 337 16.00 -2.71 24.75
CA ILE A 337 15.28 -3.97 24.49
C ILE A 337 15.50 -4.97 25.63
N LYS A 338 16.67 -4.95 26.27
CA LYS A 338 17.02 -5.85 27.39
C LYS A 338 16.25 -5.52 28.66
N THR A 339 15.87 -4.26 28.88
CA THR A 339 15.24 -3.81 30.12
C THR A 339 13.72 -3.82 30.10
N ALA A 340 13.07 -3.84 28.92
CA ALA A 340 11.62 -3.82 28.81
C ALA A 340 11.07 -5.22 28.46
N VAL A 341 10.50 -5.92 29.44
CA VAL A 341 9.85 -7.23 29.23
C VAL A 341 8.83 -7.22 28.09
N PRO A 342 7.95 -6.20 27.92
CA PRO A 342 7.06 -6.12 26.79
C PRO A 342 7.79 -6.05 25.44
N ALA A 343 8.86 -5.26 25.33
CA ALA A 343 9.64 -5.14 24.10
C ALA A 343 10.30 -6.46 23.70
N LYS A 344 10.81 -7.22 24.67
CA LYS A 344 11.38 -8.55 24.43
C LYS A 344 10.33 -9.55 23.95
N ALA A 345 9.14 -9.54 24.53
CA ALA A 345 8.01 -10.38 24.08
C ALA A 345 7.59 -10.02 22.63
N TYR A 346 7.51 -8.74 22.32
CA TYR A 346 7.23 -8.27 20.98
C TYR A 346 8.30 -8.70 19.97
N TYR A 347 9.57 -8.56 20.32
CA TYR A 347 10.67 -8.99 19.47
C TYR A 347 10.66 -10.51 19.24
N SER A 348 10.38 -11.30 20.27
CA SER A 348 10.24 -12.76 20.13
C SER A 348 9.05 -13.14 19.27
N ALA A 349 7.92 -12.43 19.38
CA ALA A 349 6.76 -12.64 18.52
C ALA A 349 7.02 -12.23 17.07
N ALA A 350 7.87 -11.23 16.84
CA ALA A 350 8.31 -10.82 15.53
C ALA A 350 9.23 -11.85 14.86
N ASN A 351 10.05 -12.55 15.66
CA ASN A 351 10.99 -13.59 15.19
C ASN A 351 10.35 -14.99 15.20
N THR A 352 9.14 -15.11 14.70
CA THR A 352 8.49 -16.41 14.52
C THR A 352 9.31 -17.33 13.60
N PRO A 353 9.40 -18.65 13.88
CA PRO A 353 10.05 -19.57 12.97
C PRO A 353 9.39 -19.54 11.59
N ILE A 354 10.21 -19.57 10.54
CA ILE A 354 9.76 -19.60 9.14
C ILE A 354 8.78 -20.76 8.95
N ASN A 355 7.68 -20.49 8.24
CA ASN A 355 6.61 -21.45 7.97
C ASN A 355 5.88 -22.01 9.20
N SER A 356 6.07 -21.40 10.38
CA SER A 356 5.14 -21.66 11.50
C SER A 356 3.77 -21.03 11.24
N ALA A 357 2.73 -21.52 11.90
CA ALA A 357 1.39 -20.93 11.81
C ALA A 357 1.38 -19.41 12.15
N ALA A 358 2.21 -19.00 13.12
CA ALA A 358 2.37 -17.60 13.47
C ALA A 358 3.04 -16.80 12.34
N ASP A 359 4.05 -17.34 11.68
CA ASP A 359 4.70 -16.71 10.54
C ASP A 359 3.74 -16.51 9.36
N MET A 360 3.02 -17.58 9.00
CA MET A 360 2.02 -17.53 7.92
C MET A 360 0.92 -16.49 8.18
N LEU A 361 0.52 -16.30 9.44
CA LEU A 361 -0.53 -15.34 9.81
C LEU A 361 0.01 -13.92 10.02
N LEU A 362 1.21 -13.75 10.50
CA LEU A 362 1.74 -12.43 10.81
C LEU A 362 2.53 -11.80 9.66
N TRP A 363 3.24 -12.62 8.87
CA TRP A 363 4.26 -12.13 7.95
C TRP A 363 4.06 -12.51 6.49
N ARG A 364 2.97 -13.23 6.16
CA ARG A 364 2.59 -13.55 4.79
C ARG A 364 1.15 -13.17 4.51
N THR A 365 0.84 -12.88 3.26
CA THR A 365 -0.49 -12.41 2.88
C THR A 365 -1.32 -13.43 2.11
N GLY A 366 -0.73 -14.55 1.71
CA GLY A 366 -1.44 -15.60 0.95
C GLY A 366 -2.70 -16.12 1.63
N ALA A 367 -2.64 -16.39 2.96
CA ALA A 367 -3.82 -16.82 3.72
C ALA A 367 -4.95 -15.78 3.70
N TYR A 368 -4.61 -14.50 3.73
CA TYR A 368 -5.58 -13.40 3.65
C TYR A 368 -6.18 -13.27 2.27
N LEU A 369 -5.42 -13.49 1.19
CA LEU A 369 -5.97 -13.54 -0.17
C LEU A 369 -6.93 -14.71 -0.34
N ILE A 370 -6.63 -15.89 0.22
CA ILE A 370 -7.56 -17.03 0.24
C ILE A 370 -8.85 -16.64 0.97
N ALA A 371 -8.74 -16.04 2.17
CA ALA A 371 -9.90 -15.55 2.92
C ALA A 371 -10.70 -14.51 2.12
N PHE A 372 -10.03 -13.65 1.38
CA PHE A 372 -10.67 -12.67 0.51
C PHE A 372 -11.45 -13.35 -0.65
N TRP A 373 -10.90 -14.37 -1.29
CA TRP A 373 -11.63 -15.13 -2.33
C TRP A 373 -12.88 -15.80 -1.77
N VAL A 374 -12.79 -16.39 -0.58
CA VAL A 374 -13.97 -16.92 0.13
C VAL A 374 -15.00 -15.82 0.41
N LEU A 375 -14.52 -14.63 0.80
CA LEU A 375 -15.37 -13.47 1.04
C LEU A 375 -16.10 -13.00 -0.22
N LEU A 376 -15.45 -12.99 -1.37
CA LEU A 376 -16.06 -12.67 -2.67
C LEU A 376 -17.19 -13.64 -3.02
N LEU A 377 -16.97 -14.95 -2.82
CA LEU A 377 -18.00 -15.97 -3.02
C LEU A 377 -19.18 -15.75 -2.06
N PHE A 378 -18.89 -15.41 -0.80
CA PHE A 378 -19.90 -15.07 0.19
C PHE A 378 -20.73 -13.85 -0.22
N TRP A 379 -20.09 -12.76 -0.70
CA TRP A 379 -20.79 -11.57 -1.17
C TRP A 379 -21.69 -11.86 -2.38
N SER A 380 -21.21 -12.67 -3.31
CA SER A 380 -22.00 -13.11 -4.46
C SER A 380 -23.26 -13.84 -4.01
N LYS A 381 -23.12 -14.83 -3.13
CA LYS A 381 -24.25 -15.64 -2.61
C LYS A 381 -25.26 -14.81 -1.82
N ASN A 382 -24.81 -13.82 -1.05
CA ASN A 382 -25.67 -13.01 -0.16
C ASN A 382 -26.09 -11.67 -0.79
N ARG A 383 -25.93 -11.48 -2.09
CA ARG A 383 -26.27 -10.23 -2.81
C ARG A 383 -25.56 -8.98 -2.27
N MET A 384 -24.41 -9.16 -1.65
CA MET A 384 -23.57 -8.09 -1.09
C MET A 384 -22.54 -7.57 -2.10
N GLY A 385 -22.73 -7.83 -3.39
CA GLY A 385 -21.74 -7.55 -4.45
C GLY A 385 -21.22 -6.12 -4.49
N ARG A 386 -21.99 -5.11 -4.00
CA ARG A 386 -21.47 -3.73 -3.95
C ARG A 386 -20.28 -3.54 -3.02
N LEU A 387 -20.03 -4.44 -2.05
CA LEU A 387 -18.88 -4.35 -1.16
C LEU A 387 -17.54 -4.56 -1.91
N TRP A 388 -17.54 -5.10 -3.14
CA TRP A 388 -16.33 -5.16 -3.95
C TRP A 388 -15.73 -3.77 -4.23
N TRP A 389 -16.54 -2.69 -4.20
CA TRP A 389 -16.03 -1.32 -4.33
C TRP A 389 -15.01 -1.02 -3.23
N ALA A 390 -15.30 -1.45 -2.00
CA ALA A 390 -14.39 -1.28 -0.87
C ALA A 390 -13.09 -2.08 -1.01
N ALA A 391 -13.11 -3.20 -1.73
CA ALA A 391 -11.92 -4.01 -1.97
C ALA A 391 -11.02 -3.46 -3.10
N LEU A 392 -11.53 -2.54 -3.93
CA LEU A 392 -10.83 -2.07 -5.13
C LEU A 392 -9.45 -1.46 -4.86
N PRO A 393 -9.22 -0.59 -3.85
CA PRO A 393 -7.89 -0.05 -3.58
C PRO A 393 -6.86 -1.15 -3.31
N MET A 394 -7.24 -2.14 -2.49
CA MET A 394 -6.40 -3.31 -2.18
C MET A 394 -6.11 -4.13 -3.44
N LEU A 395 -7.15 -4.49 -4.22
CA LEU A 395 -7.00 -5.32 -5.42
C LEU A 395 -6.14 -4.66 -6.47
N ALA A 396 -6.37 -3.37 -6.72
CA ALA A 396 -5.59 -2.62 -7.70
C ALA A 396 -4.12 -2.49 -7.28
N ASN A 397 -3.87 -2.27 -5.96
CA ASN A 397 -2.50 -2.24 -5.46
C ASN A 397 -1.84 -3.63 -5.49
N ALA A 398 -2.56 -4.70 -5.17
CA ALA A 398 -2.04 -6.07 -5.29
C ALA A 398 -1.68 -6.40 -6.74
N ALA A 399 -2.56 -6.08 -7.70
CA ALA A 399 -2.29 -6.27 -9.13
C ALA A 399 -1.08 -5.43 -9.60
N GLY A 400 -0.99 -4.16 -9.17
CA GLY A 400 0.17 -3.32 -9.45
C GLY A 400 1.45 -3.89 -8.85
N SER A 401 1.40 -4.41 -7.62
CA SER A 401 2.54 -5.05 -6.95
C SER A 401 3.00 -6.31 -7.68
N MET A 402 2.09 -7.12 -8.24
CA MET A 402 2.45 -8.27 -9.08
C MET A 402 3.33 -7.89 -10.28
N LEU A 403 3.21 -6.66 -10.78
CA LEU A 403 3.99 -6.18 -11.91
C LEU A 403 5.34 -5.57 -11.52
N VAL A 404 5.40 -4.87 -10.38
CA VAL A 404 6.56 -4.03 -10.04
C VAL A 404 7.28 -4.41 -8.75
N LEU A 405 6.79 -5.39 -7.99
CA LEU A 405 7.47 -5.83 -6.78
C LEU A 405 8.80 -6.49 -7.15
N TYR A 406 9.88 -6.03 -6.56
CA TYR A 406 11.24 -6.48 -6.85
C TYR A 406 11.98 -7.02 -5.62
N HIS A 407 11.32 -7.03 -4.44
CA HIS A 407 11.97 -7.45 -3.20
C HIS A 407 10.94 -8.08 -2.24
N GLN A 408 11.31 -9.20 -1.62
CA GLN A 408 10.50 -9.94 -0.65
C GLN A 408 10.48 -9.25 0.70
N SER A 409 9.70 -8.16 0.83
CA SER A 409 9.54 -7.44 2.08
C SER A 409 8.08 -7.33 2.47
N PHE A 410 7.77 -7.73 3.70
CA PHE A 410 6.41 -7.68 4.25
C PHE A 410 5.79 -6.28 4.21
N ARG A 411 6.61 -5.23 4.35
CA ARG A 411 6.16 -3.83 4.26
C ARG A 411 5.41 -3.51 2.96
N TYR A 412 5.76 -4.18 1.86
CA TYR A 412 5.14 -3.94 0.56
C TYR A 412 3.78 -4.59 0.39
N VAL A 413 3.48 -5.61 1.18
CA VAL A 413 2.25 -6.42 1.07
C VAL A 413 1.35 -6.30 2.30
N TYR A 414 1.80 -5.64 3.36
CA TYR A 414 1.09 -5.43 4.62
C TYR A 414 -0.34 -4.90 4.43
N PHE A 415 -0.57 -4.04 3.42
CA PHE A 415 -1.89 -3.50 3.09
C PHE A 415 -2.95 -4.58 2.82
N VAL A 416 -2.56 -5.75 2.29
CA VAL A 416 -3.49 -6.87 2.04
C VAL A 416 -4.08 -7.37 3.34
N GLN A 417 -3.23 -7.61 4.33
CA GLN A 417 -3.65 -8.12 5.63
C GLN A 417 -4.66 -7.21 6.30
N VAL A 418 -4.32 -5.91 6.46
CA VAL A 418 -5.21 -4.97 7.14
C VAL A 418 -6.51 -4.73 6.35
N SER A 419 -6.44 -4.71 5.03
CA SER A 419 -7.63 -4.55 4.18
C SER A 419 -8.56 -5.74 4.27
N VAL A 420 -8.04 -6.97 4.22
CA VAL A 420 -8.87 -8.18 4.32
C VAL A 420 -9.50 -8.29 5.70
N LEU A 421 -8.76 -8.01 6.78
CA LEU A 421 -9.32 -7.98 8.14
C LEU A 421 -10.46 -6.95 8.25
N ALA A 422 -10.26 -5.75 7.69
CA ALA A 422 -11.31 -4.72 7.66
C ALA A 422 -12.54 -5.17 6.87
N LEU A 423 -12.36 -5.79 5.70
CA LEU A 423 -13.47 -6.30 4.86
C LEU A 423 -14.23 -7.44 5.53
N LEU A 424 -13.53 -8.37 6.18
CA LEU A 424 -14.15 -9.45 6.96
C LEU A 424 -15.01 -8.86 8.09
N TYR A 425 -14.44 -7.91 8.84
CA TYR A 425 -15.16 -7.23 9.91
C TYR A 425 -16.38 -6.47 9.41
N ILE A 426 -16.22 -5.62 8.38
CA ILE A 426 -17.35 -4.86 7.79
C ILE A 426 -18.46 -5.82 7.33
N THR A 427 -18.08 -6.92 6.66
CA THR A 427 -19.05 -7.91 6.19
C THR A 427 -19.83 -8.55 7.33
N ALA A 428 -19.13 -8.97 8.40
CA ALA A 428 -19.76 -9.54 9.57
C ALA A 428 -20.69 -8.55 10.28
N ALA A 429 -20.28 -7.29 10.38
CA ALA A 429 -21.05 -6.24 11.02
C ALA A 429 -22.34 -5.87 10.26
N VAL A 430 -22.28 -5.85 8.91
CA VAL A 430 -23.42 -5.35 8.11
C VAL A 430 -24.36 -6.44 7.61
N LYS A 431 -23.93 -7.71 7.58
CA LYS A 431 -24.71 -8.82 7.05
C LYS A 431 -26.13 -8.91 7.66
N PRO A 432 -26.33 -8.80 8.98
CA PRO A 432 -27.66 -8.92 9.59
C PRO A 432 -28.68 -7.92 9.03
N HIS A 433 -28.22 -6.75 8.61
CA HIS A 433 -29.06 -5.62 8.19
C HIS A 433 -28.93 -5.30 6.69
N TRP A 434 -28.20 -6.12 5.93
CA TRP A 434 -27.92 -5.83 4.52
C TRP A 434 -29.17 -5.82 3.64
N ASN A 435 -30.12 -6.72 3.92
CA ASN A 435 -31.35 -6.86 3.18
C ASN A 435 -32.46 -5.91 3.69
N ASP A 436 -32.32 -5.38 4.90
CA ASP A 436 -33.29 -4.46 5.53
C ASP A 436 -33.06 -3.00 5.07
N ALA A 437 -31.94 -2.70 4.41
CA ALA A 437 -31.71 -1.38 3.84
C ALA A 437 -32.80 -1.10 2.78
N PRO A 438 -33.51 0.05 2.85
CA PRO A 438 -34.61 0.34 1.94
C PRO A 438 -34.11 0.25 0.51
N GLN A 439 -34.53 -0.78 -0.19
CA GLN A 439 -34.42 -0.84 -1.64
C GLN A 439 -35.15 0.41 -2.11
N SER A 440 -34.47 1.31 -2.81
CA SER A 440 -35.08 2.49 -3.37
C SER A 440 -36.40 2.05 -4.04
N ARG A 441 -37.56 2.44 -3.46
CA ARG A 441 -38.84 2.32 -4.16
C ARG A 441 -38.64 2.94 -5.53
N PRO A 442 -39.10 2.31 -6.61
CA PRO A 442 -39.09 2.94 -7.91
C PRO A 442 -39.76 4.30 -7.77
N ALA A 443 -39.19 5.33 -8.40
CA ALA A 443 -39.61 6.73 -8.29
C ALA A 443 -41.00 7.01 -8.84
N ASN A 444 -41.80 6.01 -9.14
CA ASN A 444 -43.13 6.09 -9.76
C ASN A 444 -44.29 5.84 -8.81
N GLU A 445 -44.08 5.55 -7.53
CA GLU A 445 -45.17 5.57 -6.57
C GLU A 445 -45.22 6.97 -5.94
N ILE A 446 -45.87 7.90 -6.64
CA ILE A 446 -46.45 9.11 -6.06
C ILE A 446 -47.51 8.59 -5.07
N PRO A 447 -47.44 8.91 -3.77
CA PRO A 447 -48.55 8.61 -2.88
C PRO A 447 -49.77 9.35 -3.41
N ASP A 448 -50.82 8.61 -3.71
CA ASP A 448 -52.14 9.17 -4.02
C ASP A 448 -52.63 9.89 -2.74
N ILE A 449 -52.40 11.20 -2.71
CA ILE A 449 -52.94 12.06 -1.66
C ILE A 449 -54.39 12.30 -2.05
N THR A 450 -55.25 11.34 -1.73
CA THR A 450 -56.72 11.62 -1.66
C THR A 450 -56.90 12.65 -0.57
N PRO A 451 -57.52 13.82 -0.88
CA PRO A 451 -57.85 14.81 0.15
C PRO A 451 -58.90 14.20 1.09
N GLU A 452 -58.55 14.13 2.37
CA GLU A 452 -59.58 13.88 3.41
C GLU A 452 -60.67 14.91 3.25
N LYS A 453 -61.92 14.41 3.07
CA LYS A 453 -63.12 15.23 3.13
C LYS A 453 -63.21 15.78 4.55
N GLU A 454 -63.15 17.10 4.69
CA GLU A 454 -63.61 17.80 5.86
C GLU A 454 -65.08 17.46 6.04
N ASP A 455 -65.40 16.68 7.06
CA ASP A 455 -66.79 16.51 7.54
C ASP A 455 -67.22 17.81 8.22
N GLU A 456 -68.06 18.56 7.50
CA GLU A 456 -68.89 19.58 8.09
C GLU A 456 -69.90 18.90 9.07
N HIS A 457 -69.71 19.12 10.35
CA HIS A 457 -70.77 19.01 11.33
C HIS A 457 -70.72 20.18 12.31
N GLY A 458 -71.73 21.00 12.20
CA GLY A 458 -72.58 21.70 13.11
C GLY A 458 -72.01 22.60 14.21
#